data_ff321fa455d625222fb726d2fec6fc14
#
_entry.id   ff321fa455d625222fb726d2fec6fc14
#
_cell.length_a   1.000
_cell.length_b   1.000
_cell.length_c   1.000
_cell.angle_alpha   90.00
_cell.angle_beta   90.00
_cell.angle_gamma   90.00
#
_symmetry.space_group_name_H-M   'P 1'
#
loop_
_entity.id
_entity.type
_entity.pdbx_description
1 polymer ?
#
loop_
_entity_poly.entity_id
_entity_poly.type
_entity_poly.pdbx_seq_one_letter_code
_entity_poly.pdbx_strand_id
1 'polypeptide(L)'
;GHRNMLGIDFDSQGRMWVQEMGPRHGDELNLVHRAENYGYPVVSEGDHYNGTEIPDHADIPIYSAPIVSWVPAISPAGLIVYDGDLFADWTGDIFIGGLSSQALIRVEITDETNERGRSSTTGEEAGRYEWEERIREVEEGPDGAIYVLEDEEGGRLIRLTPAR
;
A
#
# COMPACT_ATOMS: atom_id res chain seq x y z
N GLY A 1 -16.50 5.74 -1.47
CA GLY A 1 -15.67 6.49 -0.51
C GLY A 1 -14.51 5.68 0.00
N HIS A 2 -13.60 6.35 0.64
CA HIS A 2 -12.50 5.75 1.41
C HIS A 2 -12.90 5.61 2.88
N ARG A 3 -12.24 4.72 3.61
CA ARG A 3 -12.49 4.51 5.04
C ARG A 3 -11.51 5.30 5.92
N ASN A 4 -10.24 4.96 5.88
CA ASN A 4 -9.20 5.51 6.76
C ASN A 4 -7.85 5.52 6.05
N MET A 5 -7.64 6.54 5.24
CA MET A 5 -6.39 6.78 4.52
C MET A 5 -5.32 7.26 5.51
N LEU A 6 -4.14 6.64 5.49
CA LEU A 6 -3.03 6.91 6.42
C LEU A 6 -1.73 7.26 5.70
N GLY A 7 -1.58 6.88 4.45
CA GLY A 7 -0.43 7.22 3.62
C GLY A 7 -0.87 7.69 2.25
N ILE A 8 -0.12 8.62 1.68
CA ILE A 8 -0.32 9.17 0.34
C ILE A 8 1.02 9.52 -0.27
N ASP A 9 1.23 9.13 -1.52
CA ASP A 9 2.39 9.52 -2.30
C ASP A 9 2.07 9.57 -3.79
N PHE A 10 3.01 10.11 -4.59
CA PHE A 10 2.86 10.27 -6.03
C PHE A 10 4.03 9.60 -6.75
N ASP A 11 3.70 8.82 -7.78
CA ASP A 11 4.73 8.24 -8.62
C ASP A 11 5.30 9.24 -9.64
N SER A 12 6.33 8.81 -10.37
CA SER A 12 7.01 9.61 -11.39
C SER A 12 6.11 10.05 -12.57
N GLN A 13 4.94 9.41 -12.72
CA GLN A 13 3.91 9.77 -13.69
C GLN A 13 2.90 10.78 -13.12
N GLY A 14 3.01 11.13 -11.84
CA GLY A 14 2.10 12.03 -11.13
C GLY A 14 0.79 11.37 -10.73
N ARG A 15 0.71 10.03 -10.72
CA ARG A 15 -0.45 9.28 -10.23
C ARG A 15 -0.43 9.23 -8.70
N MET A 16 -1.58 9.41 -8.09
CA MET A 16 -1.73 9.41 -6.64
C MET A 16 -2.02 8.02 -6.11
N TRP A 17 -1.19 7.57 -5.19
CA TRP A 17 -1.31 6.33 -4.47
C TRP A 17 -1.71 6.58 -3.02
N VAL A 18 -2.63 5.78 -2.52
CA VAL A 18 -3.14 5.88 -1.15
C VAL A 18 -3.27 4.49 -0.57
N GLN A 19 -2.79 4.31 0.65
CA GLN A 19 -3.12 3.13 1.42
C GLN A 19 -4.12 3.47 2.53
N GLU A 20 -4.96 2.51 2.88
CA GLU A 20 -5.95 2.69 3.93
C GLU A 20 -6.21 1.43 4.76
N MET A 21 -6.59 1.65 6.02
CA MET A 21 -7.07 0.57 6.88
C MET A 21 -8.52 0.23 6.58
N GLY A 22 -8.76 -1.04 6.30
CA GLY A 22 -10.09 -1.64 6.26
C GLY A 22 -10.77 -1.68 7.64
N PRO A 23 -12.01 -2.17 7.71
CA PRO A 23 -12.68 -2.35 9.00
C PRO A 23 -12.07 -3.54 9.77
N ARG A 24 -12.59 -4.73 9.64
CA ARG A 24 -11.95 -5.95 10.12
C ARG A 24 -11.28 -6.64 8.95
N HIS A 25 -9.95 -6.48 8.81
CA HIS A 25 -9.19 -6.86 7.62
C HIS A 25 -9.51 -5.99 6.40
N GLY A 26 -9.08 -6.39 5.21
CA GLY A 26 -9.35 -5.66 3.98
C GLY A 26 -8.67 -4.31 3.92
N ASP A 27 -7.43 -4.21 4.42
CA ASP A 27 -6.60 -3.03 4.18
C ASP A 27 -6.30 -2.93 2.69
N GLU A 28 -6.15 -1.72 2.15
CA GLU A 28 -6.12 -1.49 0.72
C GLU A 28 -4.97 -0.60 0.28
N LEU A 29 -4.44 -0.88 -0.90
CA LEU A 29 -3.63 0.05 -1.70
C LEU A 29 -4.43 0.46 -2.92
N ASN A 30 -4.69 1.74 -3.06
CA ASN A 30 -5.52 2.33 -4.08
C ASN A 30 -4.72 3.24 -5.02
N LEU A 31 -4.87 3.06 -6.34
CA LEU A 31 -4.52 4.07 -7.34
C LEU A 31 -5.72 5.02 -7.49
N VAL A 32 -5.55 6.26 -7.06
CA VAL A 32 -6.67 7.19 -6.96
C VAL A 32 -6.89 7.98 -8.25
N HIS A 33 -8.06 7.80 -8.84
CA HIS A 33 -8.51 8.53 -10.02
C HIS A 33 -9.56 9.57 -9.69
N ARG A 34 -9.55 10.66 -10.45
CA ARG A 34 -10.49 11.76 -10.24
C ARG A 34 -11.93 11.29 -10.49
N ALA A 35 -12.82 11.61 -9.54
CA ALA A 35 -14.26 11.34 -9.59
C ALA A 35 -14.65 9.86 -9.49
N GLU A 36 -13.75 8.98 -9.13
CA GLU A 36 -14.05 7.59 -8.80
C GLU A 36 -14.52 7.43 -7.35
N ASN A 37 -15.22 6.34 -7.08
CA ASN A 37 -15.74 6.00 -5.77
C ASN A 37 -15.24 4.60 -5.37
N TYR A 38 -14.46 4.53 -4.30
CA TYR A 38 -13.81 3.32 -3.78
C TYR A 38 -14.70 2.51 -2.82
N GLY A 39 -15.97 2.86 -2.72
CA GLY A 39 -17.06 2.02 -2.26
C GLY A 39 -17.36 2.05 -0.78
N TYR A 40 -16.42 2.30 0.13
CA TYR A 40 -16.72 2.25 1.56
C TYR A 40 -17.83 3.25 1.97
N PRO A 41 -18.81 2.87 2.80
CA PRO A 41 -18.99 1.63 3.54
C PRO A 41 -19.88 0.56 2.85
N VAL A 42 -20.12 0.67 1.56
CA VAL A 42 -21.04 -0.23 0.81
C VAL A 42 -20.32 -1.49 0.35
N VAL A 43 -19.06 -1.36 -0.05
CA VAL A 43 -18.16 -2.47 -0.37
C VAL A 43 -16.85 -2.33 0.39
N SER A 44 -16.20 -3.44 0.68
CA SER A 44 -14.87 -3.54 1.30
C SER A 44 -14.38 -4.98 1.20
N GLU A 45 -13.07 -5.18 1.09
CA GLU A 45 -12.45 -6.53 1.19
C GLU A 45 -12.38 -7.06 2.64
N GLY A 46 -12.94 -6.31 3.57
CA GLY A 46 -13.02 -6.67 5.00
C GLY A 46 -14.41 -6.46 5.58
N ASP A 47 -14.69 -7.17 6.66
CA ASP A 47 -15.99 -7.21 7.33
C ASP A 47 -16.14 -6.17 8.43
N HIS A 48 -17.36 -5.99 8.92
CA HIS A 48 -17.61 -5.24 10.14
C HIS A 48 -16.94 -5.90 11.36
N TYR A 49 -16.56 -5.13 12.36
CA TYR A 49 -15.96 -5.65 13.60
C TYR A 49 -16.84 -6.63 14.37
N ASN A 50 -18.16 -6.57 14.19
CA ASN A 50 -19.11 -7.52 14.78
C ASN A 50 -19.26 -8.82 13.98
N GLY A 51 -18.54 -8.96 12.86
CA GLY A 51 -18.56 -10.12 11.97
C GLY A 51 -19.66 -10.10 10.91
N THR A 52 -20.40 -8.99 10.78
CA THR A 52 -21.35 -8.85 9.66
C THR A 52 -20.54 -8.59 8.38
N GLU A 53 -20.85 -9.33 7.34
CA GLU A 53 -20.20 -9.18 6.02
C GLU A 53 -20.49 -7.80 5.40
N ILE A 54 -19.49 -7.29 4.73
CA ILE A 54 -19.61 -6.19 3.78
C ILE A 54 -19.36 -6.81 2.39
N PRO A 55 -20.18 -6.55 1.37
CA PRO A 55 -19.92 -7.08 0.04
C PRO A 55 -18.54 -6.69 -0.48
N ASP A 56 -17.88 -7.59 -1.18
CA ASP A 56 -16.61 -7.32 -1.84
C ASP A 56 -16.80 -6.44 -3.09
N HIS A 57 -15.72 -5.82 -3.58
CA HIS A 57 -15.75 -5.04 -4.82
C HIS A 57 -16.18 -5.86 -6.03
N ALA A 58 -15.87 -7.15 -6.04
CA ALA A 58 -16.30 -8.08 -7.10
C ALA A 58 -17.82 -8.25 -7.19
N ASP A 59 -18.52 -8.10 -6.07
CA ASP A 59 -19.99 -8.22 -6.00
C ASP A 59 -20.70 -6.98 -6.53
N ILE A 60 -20.06 -5.80 -6.39
CA ILE A 60 -20.64 -4.51 -6.80
C ILE A 60 -19.62 -3.71 -7.62
N PRO A 61 -19.35 -4.09 -8.88
CA PRO A 61 -18.26 -3.57 -9.70
C PRO A 61 -18.49 -2.14 -10.26
N ILE A 62 -19.44 -1.39 -9.74
CA ILE A 62 -19.58 0.04 -10.00
C ILE A 62 -18.62 0.88 -9.14
N TYR A 63 -18.04 0.28 -8.10
CA TYR A 63 -17.01 0.89 -7.27
C TYR A 63 -15.62 0.50 -7.78
N SER A 64 -14.67 1.41 -7.62
CA SER A 64 -13.28 1.17 -8.01
C SER A 64 -12.64 0.24 -6.99
N ALA A 65 -12.18 -0.91 -7.46
CA ALA A 65 -11.49 -1.88 -6.62
C ALA A 65 -10.05 -1.41 -6.29
N PRO A 66 -9.51 -1.81 -5.13
CA PRO A 66 -8.12 -1.58 -4.79
C PRO A 66 -7.18 -2.31 -5.76
N ILE A 67 -5.96 -1.80 -5.89
CA ILE A 67 -4.88 -2.48 -6.63
C ILE A 67 -4.39 -3.72 -5.87
N VAL A 68 -4.26 -3.60 -4.55
CA VAL A 68 -3.96 -4.72 -3.63
C VAL A 68 -4.84 -4.59 -2.39
N SER A 69 -5.30 -5.72 -1.87
CA SER A 69 -5.98 -5.80 -0.58
C SER A 69 -5.36 -6.87 0.31
N TRP A 70 -5.47 -6.71 1.63
CA TRP A 70 -4.88 -7.61 2.61
C TRP A 70 -5.91 -8.20 3.58
N VAL A 71 -6.06 -9.53 3.47
CA VAL A 71 -6.82 -10.35 4.42
C VAL A 71 -5.93 -11.54 4.80
N PRO A 72 -5.38 -11.57 6.03
CA PRO A 72 -5.59 -10.67 7.16
C PRO A 72 -4.96 -9.28 6.97
N ALA A 73 -5.42 -8.31 7.75
CA ALA A 73 -4.91 -6.94 7.78
C ALA A 73 -3.42 -6.87 8.07
N ILE A 74 -2.73 -5.92 7.43
CA ILE A 74 -1.34 -5.53 7.74
C ILE A 74 -1.28 -4.33 8.70
N SER A 75 -2.39 -3.62 8.83
CA SER A 75 -2.51 -2.31 9.50
C SER A 75 -1.49 -1.32 8.95
N PRO A 76 -1.68 -0.87 7.71
CA PRO A 76 -0.71 -0.03 7.01
C PRO A 76 -0.52 1.30 7.72
N ALA A 77 0.69 1.84 7.65
CA ALA A 77 1.06 3.13 8.22
C ALA A 77 1.74 4.01 7.16
N GLY A 78 3.05 4.28 7.22
CA GLY A 78 3.73 5.05 6.17
C GLY A 78 3.69 4.38 4.79
N LEU A 79 3.71 5.19 3.72
CA LEU A 79 3.75 4.73 2.33
C LEU A 79 4.68 5.62 1.52
N ILE A 80 5.54 5.01 0.70
CA ILE A 80 6.30 5.69 -0.36
C ILE A 80 6.13 4.96 -1.69
N VAL A 81 6.18 5.70 -2.79
CA VAL A 81 6.52 5.19 -4.12
C VAL A 81 8.01 5.42 -4.32
N TYR A 82 8.79 4.36 -4.32
CA TYR A 82 10.23 4.46 -4.40
C TYR A 82 10.69 4.96 -5.78
N ASP A 83 11.42 6.07 -5.82
CA ASP A 83 11.94 6.69 -7.06
C ASP A 83 13.48 6.79 -7.07
N GLY A 84 14.14 6.24 -6.06
CA GLY A 84 15.59 6.28 -5.91
C GLY A 84 16.35 5.28 -6.77
N ASP A 85 17.65 5.53 -6.90
CA ASP A 85 18.56 4.69 -7.70
C ASP A 85 19.30 3.63 -6.86
N LEU A 86 19.23 3.73 -5.52
CA LEU A 86 20.03 2.88 -4.66
C LEU A 86 19.56 1.41 -4.70
N PHE A 87 18.26 1.19 -4.84
CA PHE A 87 17.63 -0.10 -5.10
C PHE A 87 17.00 -0.08 -6.50
N ALA A 88 17.83 -0.03 -7.54
CA ALA A 88 17.40 0.20 -8.92
C ALA A 88 16.33 -0.79 -9.43
N ASP A 89 16.34 -2.03 -8.93
CA ASP A 89 15.34 -3.05 -9.27
C ASP A 89 13.97 -2.79 -8.62
N TRP A 90 13.86 -1.81 -7.72
CA TRP A 90 12.65 -1.48 -6.97
C TRP A 90 12.07 -0.11 -7.33
N THR A 91 12.68 0.57 -8.31
CA THR A 91 12.20 1.88 -8.78
C THR A 91 10.78 1.75 -9.35
N GLY A 92 9.84 2.49 -8.79
CA GLY A 92 8.40 2.42 -9.10
C GLY A 92 7.59 1.51 -8.20
N ASP A 93 8.23 0.70 -7.35
CA ASP A 93 7.54 -0.11 -6.34
C ASP A 93 7.07 0.73 -5.16
N ILE A 94 6.04 0.22 -4.48
CA ILE A 94 5.48 0.88 -3.31
C ILE A 94 5.93 0.15 -2.05
N PHE A 95 6.42 0.90 -1.06
CA PHE A 95 6.74 0.38 0.26
C PHE A 95 5.75 0.89 1.30
N ILE A 96 5.29 -0.05 2.15
CA ILE A 96 4.30 0.23 3.19
C ILE A 96 4.79 -0.33 4.51
N GLY A 97 4.77 0.50 5.56
CA GLY A 97 5.00 0.05 6.92
C GLY A 97 3.78 -0.66 7.48
N GLY A 98 3.94 -1.86 8.02
CA GLY A 98 2.86 -2.62 8.65
C GLY A 98 2.95 -2.59 10.18
N LEU A 99 1.86 -2.18 10.83
CA LEU A 99 1.80 -2.16 12.30
C LEU A 99 1.46 -3.53 12.86
N SER A 100 0.37 -4.16 12.40
CA SER A 100 -0.03 -5.48 12.91
C SER A 100 0.75 -6.62 12.26
N SER A 101 1.19 -6.44 11.02
CA SER A 101 2.04 -7.43 10.34
C SER A 101 3.49 -7.40 10.81
N GLN A 102 3.92 -6.34 11.49
CA GLN A 102 5.33 -6.13 11.89
C GLN A 102 6.27 -6.44 10.71
N ALA A 103 6.01 -5.80 9.58
CA ALA A 103 6.74 -6.04 8.35
C ALA A 103 6.85 -4.78 7.50
N LEU A 104 7.91 -4.69 6.72
CA LEU A 104 7.99 -3.79 5.57
C LEU A 104 7.45 -4.54 4.36
N ILE A 105 6.38 -4.03 3.78
CA ILE A 105 5.71 -4.62 2.62
C ILE A 105 6.19 -3.93 1.36
N ARG A 106 6.60 -4.70 0.33
CA ARG A 106 6.89 -4.20 -1.01
C ARG A 106 5.82 -4.67 -1.98
N VAL A 107 5.23 -3.74 -2.68
CA VAL A 107 4.27 -3.99 -3.75
C VAL A 107 4.91 -3.61 -5.07
N GLU A 108 5.06 -4.58 -5.96
CA GLU A 108 5.49 -4.36 -7.34
C GLU A 108 4.31 -3.86 -8.16
N ILE A 109 4.52 -2.77 -8.90
CA ILE A 109 3.51 -2.15 -9.75
C ILE A 109 3.83 -2.44 -11.21
N THR A 110 2.86 -2.98 -11.93
CA THR A 110 2.99 -3.30 -13.36
C THR A 110 1.99 -2.51 -14.17
N ASP A 111 2.50 -1.76 -15.14
CA ASP A 111 1.69 -1.07 -16.14
C ASP A 111 1.71 -1.86 -17.46
N GLU A 112 0.54 -2.28 -17.91
CA GLU A 112 0.38 -3.00 -19.18
C GLU A 112 -0.43 -2.16 -20.16
N THR A 113 -0.03 -2.17 -21.41
CA THR A 113 -0.83 -1.60 -22.49
C THR A 113 -1.16 -2.71 -23.48
N ASN A 114 -2.45 -3.02 -23.62
CA ASN A 114 -2.88 -4.07 -24.55
C ASN A 114 -2.78 -3.62 -26.03
N GLU A 115 -2.97 -4.56 -26.95
CA GLU A 115 -2.92 -4.32 -28.41
C GLU A 115 -3.90 -3.24 -28.91
N ARG A 116 -4.91 -2.90 -28.12
CA ARG A 116 -5.92 -1.87 -28.43
C ARG A 116 -5.57 -0.50 -27.82
N GLY A 117 -4.36 -0.36 -27.21
CA GLY A 117 -3.90 0.87 -26.59
C GLY A 117 -4.61 1.20 -25.27
N ARG A 118 -5.26 0.24 -24.61
CA ARG A 118 -5.82 0.42 -23.27
C ARG A 118 -4.74 0.07 -22.25
N SER A 119 -4.44 1.01 -21.38
CA SER A 119 -3.55 0.80 -20.25
C SER A 119 -4.32 0.26 -19.05
N SER A 120 -3.70 -0.64 -18.31
CA SER A 120 -4.12 -1.13 -17.00
C SER A 120 -2.94 -1.15 -16.06
N THR A 121 -3.19 -0.84 -14.81
CA THR A 121 -2.20 -0.92 -13.72
C THR A 121 -2.63 -2.02 -12.79
N THR A 122 -1.70 -2.90 -12.46
CA THR A 122 -1.87 -3.97 -11.47
C THR A 122 -0.76 -3.89 -10.44
N GLY A 123 -0.94 -4.56 -9.30
CA GLY A 123 0.09 -4.66 -8.28
C GLY A 123 0.01 -5.99 -7.57
N GLU A 124 1.13 -6.44 -7.06
CA GLU A 124 1.20 -7.64 -6.21
C GLU A 124 2.18 -7.43 -5.06
N GLU A 125 1.91 -8.07 -3.92
CA GLU A 125 2.87 -8.12 -2.83
C GLU A 125 4.08 -8.94 -3.26
N ALA A 126 5.14 -8.28 -3.70
CA ALA A 126 6.37 -8.90 -4.18
C ALA A 126 7.39 -9.17 -3.06
N GLY A 127 7.17 -8.61 -1.89
CA GLY A 127 8.03 -8.85 -0.74
C GLY A 127 7.37 -8.48 0.58
N ARG A 128 7.59 -9.35 1.57
CA ARG A 128 7.24 -9.09 2.97
C ARG A 128 8.47 -9.33 3.81
N TYR A 129 9.06 -8.24 4.27
CA TYR A 129 10.26 -8.28 5.08
C TYR A 129 9.85 -8.23 6.56
N GLU A 130 9.86 -9.39 7.20
CA GLU A 130 9.51 -9.52 8.62
C GLU A 130 10.39 -8.62 9.48
N TRP A 131 9.76 -7.95 10.41
CA TRP A 131 10.35 -7.01 11.34
C TRP A 131 9.99 -7.41 12.77
N GLU A 132 10.86 -7.13 13.72
CA GLU A 132 10.57 -7.47 15.12
C GLU A 132 9.53 -6.54 15.73
N GLU A 133 9.46 -5.28 15.20
CA GLU A 133 8.65 -4.20 15.73
C GLU A 133 7.63 -3.67 14.71
N ARG A 134 6.68 -2.91 15.19
CA ARG A 134 5.71 -2.21 14.36
C ARG A 134 6.43 -1.14 13.54
N ILE A 135 6.11 -1.02 12.25
CA ILE A 135 6.65 0.02 11.40
C ILE A 135 5.63 1.14 11.28
N ARG A 136 5.98 2.34 11.76
CA ARG A 136 5.11 3.53 11.75
C ARG A 136 5.26 4.35 10.49
N GLU A 137 6.48 4.51 9.99
CA GLU A 137 6.77 5.35 8.84
C GLU A 137 7.82 4.72 7.95
N VAL A 138 7.68 4.97 6.66
CA VAL A 138 8.64 4.61 5.63
C VAL A 138 8.86 5.85 4.79
N GLU A 139 10.13 6.25 4.58
CA GLU A 139 10.48 7.43 3.79
C GLU A 139 11.67 7.14 2.89
N GLU A 140 11.70 7.77 1.72
CA GLU A 140 12.87 7.79 0.88
C GLU A 140 13.76 8.99 1.24
N GLY A 141 15.03 8.73 1.54
CA GLY A 141 16.00 9.78 1.78
C GLY A 141 16.57 10.38 0.49
N PRO A 142 17.17 11.55 0.58
CA PRO A 142 17.75 12.25 -0.58
C PRO A 142 18.93 11.51 -1.23
N ASP A 143 19.40 10.45 -0.61
CA ASP A 143 20.45 9.55 -1.08
C ASP A 143 19.89 8.23 -1.67
N GLY A 144 18.57 8.14 -1.84
CA GLY A 144 17.86 6.95 -2.32
C GLY A 144 17.77 5.79 -1.32
N ALA A 145 18.23 5.99 -0.07
CA ALA A 145 18.05 4.99 0.97
C ALA A 145 16.62 5.00 1.49
N ILE A 146 16.11 3.83 1.89
CA ILE A 146 14.81 3.73 2.55
C ILE A 146 15.01 3.88 4.05
N TYR A 147 14.26 4.78 4.67
CA TYR A 147 14.25 4.99 6.11
C TYR A 147 12.98 4.41 6.72
N VAL A 148 13.14 3.67 7.81
CA VAL A 148 12.05 3.01 8.53
C VAL A 148 12.04 3.50 9.96
N LEU A 149 10.87 3.95 10.42
CA LEU A 149 10.64 4.38 11.80
C LEU A 149 9.82 3.32 12.55
N GLU A 150 10.39 2.77 13.61
CA GLU A 150 9.71 1.83 14.49
C GLU A 150 8.74 2.53 15.43
N ASP A 151 7.64 1.83 15.77
CA ASP A 151 6.55 2.34 16.61
C ASP A 151 6.48 1.56 17.93
N GLU A 152 7.43 1.84 18.81
CA GLU A 152 7.46 1.30 20.17
C GLU A 152 8.25 2.20 21.13
N GLU A 153 8.26 1.86 22.42
CA GLU A 153 9.13 2.50 23.42
C GLU A 153 10.60 2.12 23.14
N GLY A 154 11.41 3.12 22.79
CA GLY A 154 12.80 2.89 22.36
C GLY A 154 12.93 2.54 20.88
N GLY A 155 11.88 2.72 20.09
CA GLY A 155 11.87 2.48 18.65
C GLY A 155 13.00 3.21 17.92
N ARG A 156 13.49 2.58 16.84
CA ARG A 156 14.66 3.04 16.09
C ARG A 156 14.27 3.74 14.80
N LEU A 157 15.10 4.65 14.35
CA LEU A 157 15.13 5.11 12.97
C LEU A 157 16.22 4.32 12.23
N ILE A 158 15.84 3.54 11.25
CA ILE A 158 16.73 2.62 10.55
C ILE A 158 16.88 3.05 9.10
N ARG A 159 18.11 3.04 8.61
CA ARG A 159 18.45 3.35 7.20
C ARG A 159 18.81 2.05 6.49
N LEU A 160 18.06 1.71 5.44
CA LEU A 160 18.26 0.55 4.59
C LEU A 160 19.12 0.91 3.38
N THR A 161 20.08 0.05 3.06
CA THR A 161 20.91 0.12 1.86
C THR A 161 21.15 -1.28 1.33
N PRO A 162 21.47 -1.45 0.04
CA PRO A 162 21.82 -2.75 -0.50
C PRO A 162 22.94 -3.43 0.30
N ALA A 163 22.81 -4.75 0.45
CA ALA A 163 23.87 -5.56 1.04
C ALA A 163 25.14 -5.46 0.17
N ARG A 164 26.30 -5.38 0.83
CA ARG A 164 27.61 -5.36 0.14
C ARG A 164 28.01 -6.77 -0.27
#